data_f2ea6e615bb4737a0d3397e4c7d8371d
#
_entry.id   f2ea6e615bb4737a0d3397e4c7d8371d
#
_cell.length_a   1.000
_cell.length_b   1.000
_cell.length_c   1.000
_cell.angle_alpha   90.00
_cell.angle_beta   90.00
_cell.angle_gamma   90.00
#
_symmetry.space_group_name_H-M   'P 1'
#
loop_
_entity.id
_entity.type
_entity.pdbx_description
1 polymer ?
#
loop_
_entity_poly.entity_id
_entity_poly.type
_entity_poly.pdbx_seq_one_letter_code
_entity_poly.pdbx_strand_id
1 'polypeptide(L)'
;MALSHPTPVYNEPVETVTVGGIRFGGNHRLALIGGPCVIESEDHALSLGERIKTITARQNVPLVFKASFDKANRTSLHSFRGPGIDEGLRI
;
A
#
# COMPACT_ATOMS: atom_id res chain seq x y z
N MET A 1 16.10 31.02 15.74
CA MET A 1 17.25 30.13 15.70
C MET A 1 16.87 28.82 14.99
N ALA A 2 17.67 28.46 14.08
CA ALA A 2 17.44 27.15 13.44
C ALA A 2 17.72 26.06 14.47
N LEU A 3 16.82 25.13 14.55
CA LEU A 3 17.07 23.96 15.36
C LEU A 3 18.20 23.18 14.74
N SER A 4 19.16 22.81 15.57
CA SER A 4 20.25 21.96 15.08
C SER A 4 19.75 20.55 14.94
N HIS A 5 19.03 20.30 13.89
CA HIS A 5 18.72 18.95 13.53
C HIS A 5 19.94 18.31 12.89
N PRO A 6 20.22 17.05 13.16
CA PRO A 6 21.25 16.37 12.40
C PRO A 6 20.88 16.41 10.92
N THR A 7 21.87 16.43 10.07
CA THR A 7 21.65 16.35 8.63
C THR A 7 20.78 15.14 8.34
N PRO A 8 19.65 15.35 7.66
CA PRO A 8 18.76 14.25 7.39
C PRO A 8 19.42 13.14 6.59
N VAL A 9 19.06 11.91 6.92
CA VAL A 9 19.60 10.73 6.26
C VAL A 9 19.26 10.65 4.78
N TYR A 10 18.25 11.38 4.32
CA TYR A 10 17.92 11.38 2.89
C TYR A 10 18.95 12.12 2.03
N ASN A 11 19.98 12.72 2.62
CA ASN A 11 21.14 13.16 1.87
C ASN A 11 22.08 12.01 1.52
N GLU A 12 21.89 10.86 2.14
CA GLU A 12 22.64 9.66 1.83
C GLU A 12 21.95 8.88 0.73
N PRO A 13 22.69 8.05 -0.02
CA PRO A 13 22.06 7.20 -1.03
C PRO A 13 21.01 6.29 -0.38
N VAL A 14 19.82 6.29 -0.94
CA VAL A 14 18.73 5.43 -0.50
C VAL A 14 18.67 4.23 -1.44
N GLU A 15 18.66 3.04 -0.84
CA GLU A 15 18.55 1.82 -1.61
C GLU A 15 17.19 1.74 -2.30
N THR A 16 17.20 1.17 -3.49
CA THR A 16 15.98 0.92 -4.25
C THR A 16 15.42 -0.44 -3.87
N VAL A 17 14.14 -0.47 -3.55
CA VAL A 17 13.40 -1.71 -3.34
C VAL A 17 12.49 -1.91 -4.54
N THR A 18 12.52 -3.10 -5.13
CA THR A 18 11.71 -3.40 -6.30
C THR A 18 10.62 -4.41 -5.95
N VAL A 19 9.39 -4.08 -6.31
CA VAL A 19 8.23 -4.95 -6.14
C VAL A 19 7.53 -5.07 -7.48
N GLY A 20 7.59 -6.25 -8.09
CA GLY A 20 6.92 -6.49 -9.36
C GLY A 20 7.28 -5.50 -10.47
N GLY A 21 8.52 -5.06 -10.54
CA GLY A 21 8.95 -4.07 -11.52
C GLY A 21 8.73 -2.62 -11.11
N ILE A 22 8.06 -2.37 -9.99
CA ILE A 22 7.88 -1.02 -9.46
C ILE A 22 9.01 -0.75 -8.47
N ARG A 23 9.65 0.41 -8.62
CA ARG A 23 10.82 0.78 -7.83
C ARG A 23 10.47 1.82 -6.78
N PHE A 24 10.91 1.57 -5.56
CA PHE A 24 10.72 2.45 -4.42
C PHE A 24 12.07 2.94 -3.92
N GLY A 25 12.17 4.22 -3.66
CA GLY A 25 13.40 4.82 -3.14
C GLY A 25 14.37 5.22 -4.24
N GLY A 26 15.62 5.49 -3.84
CA GLY A 26 16.61 6.02 -4.76
C GLY A 26 16.15 7.33 -5.38
N ASN A 27 16.40 7.50 -6.66
CA ASN A 27 15.96 8.67 -7.42
C ASN A 27 14.72 8.38 -8.27
N HIS A 28 13.98 7.32 -7.91
CA HIS A 28 12.79 6.97 -8.64
C HIS A 28 11.61 7.83 -8.20
N ARG A 29 10.64 7.99 -9.10
CA ARG A 29 9.45 8.76 -8.81
C ARG A 29 8.62 8.11 -7.70
N LEU A 30 7.74 8.90 -7.12
CA LEU A 30 6.84 8.42 -6.08
C LEU A 30 6.01 7.25 -6.60
N ALA A 31 5.90 6.21 -5.79
CA ALA A 31 5.03 5.07 -6.03
C ALA A 31 4.06 4.93 -4.86
N LEU A 32 2.87 4.43 -5.14
CA LEU A 32 1.83 4.28 -4.14
C LEU A 32 1.64 2.82 -3.77
N ILE A 33 1.62 2.56 -2.47
CA ILE A 33 1.11 1.31 -1.93
C ILE A 33 -0.23 1.65 -1.30
N GLY A 34 -1.32 1.18 -1.86
CA GLY A 34 -2.63 1.58 -1.39
C GLY A 34 -3.70 0.54 -1.67
N GLY A 35 -4.74 0.60 -0.85
CA GLY A 35 -5.88 -0.29 -0.94
C GLY A 35 -6.70 -0.26 0.35
N PRO A 36 -7.71 -1.11 0.49
CA PRO A 36 -8.54 -1.13 1.68
C PRO A 36 -7.81 -1.71 2.88
N CYS A 37 -8.22 -1.29 4.07
CA CYS A 37 -7.65 -1.82 5.31
C CYS A 37 -7.85 -3.32 5.46
N VAL A 38 -8.93 -3.85 4.88
CA VAL A 38 -9.25 -5.26 4.95
C VAL A 38 -10.04 -5.63 3.70
N ILE A 39 -9.90 -6.86 3.24
CA ILE A 39 -10.71 -7.38 2.14
C ILE A 39 -12.10 -7.66 2.69
N GLU A 40 -13.07 -6.82 2.33
CA GLU A 40 -14.47 -6.99 2.75
C GLU A 40 -15.17 -8.08 1.95
N SER A 41 -14.87 -8.14 0.66
CA SER A 41 -15.34 -9.16 -0.27
C SER A 41 -14.44 -9.15 -1.49
N GLU A 42 -14.52 -10.21 -2.29
CA GLU A 42 -13.78 -10.25 -3.56
C GLU A 42 -14.24 -9.14 -4.50
N ASP A 43 -15.55 -8.96 -4.65
CA ASP A 43 -16.09 -7.91 -5.53
C ASP A 43 -15.65 -6.53 -5.12
N HIS A 44 -15.65 -6.24 -3.81
CA HIS A 44 -15.19 -4.96 -3.29
C HIS A 44 -13.71 -4.75 -3.58
N ALA A 45 -12.88 -5.77 -3.32
CA ALA A 45 -11.44 -5.67 -3.54
C ALA A 45 -11.12 -5.43 -5.02
N LEU A 46 -11.74 -6.18 -5.92
CA LEU A 46 -11.51 -6.03 -7.36
C LEU A 46 -12.00 -4.68 -7.88
N SER A 47 -13.19 -4.26 -7.47
CA SER A 47 -13.76 -2.98 -7.88
C SER A 47 -12.90 -1.81 -7.39
N LEU A 48 -12.47 -1.84 -6.14
CA LEU A 48 -11.62 -0.80 -5.58
C LEU A 48 -10.25 -0.79 -6.23
N GLY A 49 -9.68 -1.96 -6.47
CA GLY A 49 -8.40 -2.09 -7.17
C GLY A 49 -8.44 -1.47 -8.56
N GLU A 50 -9.50 -1.73 -9.32
CA GLU A 50 -9.66 -1.14 -10.65
C GLU A 50 -9.79 0.37 -10.60
N ARG A 51 -10.52 0.90 -9.62
CA ARG A 51 -10.67 2.35 -9.47
C ARG A 51 -9.37 3.03 -9.09
N ILE A 52 -8.64 2.47 -8.14
CA ILE A 52 -7.34 3.03 -7.73
C ILE A 52 -6.35 2.95 -8.89
N LYS A 53 -6.33 1.83 -9.60
CA LYS A 53 -5.49 1.65 -10.78
C LYS A 53 -5.75 2.73 -11.84
N THR A 54 -7.02 3.02 -12.10
CA THR A 54 -7.40 4.05 -13.06
C THR A 54 -6.92 5.42 -12.62
N ILE A 55 -7.11 5.76 -11.35
CA ILE A 55 -6.69 7.06 -10.81
C ILE A 55 -5.17 7.21 -10.88
N THR A 56 -4.43 6.20 -10.42
CA THR A 56 -2.98 6.26 -10.40
C THR A 56 -2.39 6.31 -11.80
N ALA A 57 -3.00 5.60 -12.74
CA ALA A 57 -2.57 5.64 -14.15
C ALA A 57 -2.72 7.04 -14.74
N ARG A 58 -3.81 7.74 -14.44
CA ARG A 58 -4.02 9.12 -14.88
C ARG A 58 -2.98 10.08 -14.32
N GLN A 59 -2.48 9.81 -13.14
CA GLN A 59 -1.48 10.63 -12.46
C GLN A 59 -0.05 10.16 -12.73
N ASN A 60 0.14 9.13 -13.54
CA ASN A 60 1.45 8.53 -13.77
C ASN A 60 2.14 8.06 -12.49
N VAL A 61 1.38 7.54 -11.55
CA VAL A 61 1.91 7.02 -10.29
C VAL A 61 1.90 5.49 -10.34
N PRO A 62 3.05 4.84 -10.20
CA PRO A 62 3.09 3.38 -10.09
C PRO A 62 2.34 2.92 -8.86
N LEU A 63 1.59 1.84 -8.98
CA LEU A 63 0.73 1.33 -7.91
C LEU A 63 1.09 -0.10 -7.53
N VAL A 64 1.23 -0.33 -6.24
CA VAL A 64 1.14 -1.65 -5.63
C VAL A 64 -0.17 -1.69 -4.85
N PHE A 65 -1.11 -2.50 -5.29
CA PHE A 65 -2.37 -2.66 -4.58
C PHE A 65 -2.14 -3.50 -3.32
N LYS A 66 -2.58 -2.99 -2.19
CA LYS A 66 -2.39 -3.64 -0.89
C LYS A 66 -3.73 -3.76 -0.18
N ALA A 67 -4.02 -4.94 0.33
CA ALA A 67 -5.19 -5.17 1.16
C ALA A 67 -4.84 -6.20 2.24
N SER A 68 -5.46 -6.09 3.39
CA SER A 68 -5.18 -7.02 4.47
C SER A 68 -6.18 -8.17 4.47
N PHE A 69 -5.70 -9.36 4.72
CA PHE A 69 -6.54 -10.55 4.86
C PHE A 69 -7.10 -10.69 6.29
N ASP A 70 -6.54 -9.96 7.24
CA ASP A 70 -6.99 -9.97 8.63
C ASP A 70 -6.74 -8.60 9.25
N LYS A 71 -7.78 -8.02 9.82
CA LYS A 71 -7.72 -6.77 10.56
C LYS A 71 -8.03 -7.03 12.03
N ALA A 72 -6.99 -7.16 12.83
CA ALA A 72 -7.10 -7.54 14.23
C ALA A 72 -7.55 -6.40 15.16
N ASN A 73 -7.34 -5.15 14.77
CA ASN A 73 -7.59 -3.98 15.63
C ASN A 73 -9.03 -3.47 15.55
N ARG A 74 -10.00 -4.38 15.47
CA ARG A 74 -11.42 -4.03 15.52
C ARG A 74 -11.85 -3.78 16.96
N THR A 75 -12.85 -2.91 17.14
CA THR A 75 -13.35 -2.54 18.47
C THR A 75 -14.27 -3.59 19.07
N SER A 76 -14.79 -4.52 18.28
CA SER A 76 -15.69 -5.58 18.72
C SER A 76 -15.12 -6.94 18.35
N LEU A 77 -15.26 -7.92 19.26
CA LEU A 77 -14.88 -9.30 19.01
C LEU A 77 -15.67 -9.93 17.85
N HIS A 78 -16.87 -9.40 17.59
CA HIS A 78 -17.75 -9.91 16.55
C HIS A 78 -17.62 -9.15 15.22
N SER A 79 -16.75 -8.15 15.15
CA SER A 79 -16.52 -7.41 13.91
C SER A 79 -15.84 -8.31 12.87
N PHE A 80 -16.20 -8.09 11.60
CA PHE A 80 -15.56 -8.79 10.52
C PHE A 80 -14.07 -8.44 10.47
N ARG A 81 -13.22 -9.43 10.38
CA ARG A 81 -11.76 -9.26 10.40
C ARG A 81 -11.09 -9.53 9.07
N GLY A 82 -11.83 -10.01 8.10
CA GLY A 82 -11.28 -10.34 6.80
C GLY A 82 -11.46 -11.81 6.45
N PRO A 83 -11.08 -12.21 5.23
CA PRO A 83 -11.30 -13.57 4.74
C PRO A 83 -10.30 -14.60 5.28
N GLY A 84 -9.22 -14.18 5.90
CA GLY A 84 -8.11 -15.05 6.27
C GLY A 84 -7.08 -15.18 5.16
N ILE A 85 -5.94 -15.81 5.48
CA ILE A 85 -4.80 -15.81 4.57
C ILE A 85 -5.05 -16.58 3.28
N ASP A 86 -5.69 -17.76 3.35
CA ASP A 86 -5.88 -18.59 2.15
C ASP A 86 -6.78 -17.90 1.14
N GLU A 87 -7.94 -17.43 1.58
CA GLU A 87 -8.87 -16.71 0.71
C GLU A 87 -8.31 -15.36 0.29
N GLY A 88 -7.60 -14.68 1.19
CA GLY A 88 -6.97 -13.41 0.87
C GLY A 88 -5.94 -13.53 -0.24
N LEU A 89 -5.15 -14.58 -0.22
CA LEU A 89 -4.15 -14.82 -1.27
C LEU A 89 -4.80 -15.23 -2.59
N ARG A 90 -5.97 -15.86 -2.53
CA ARG A 90 -6.72 -16.21 -3.75
C ARG A 90 -7.25 -14.96 -4.45
N ILE A 91 -7.76 -14.02 -3.67
CA ILE A 91 -8.32 -12.77 -4.19
C ILE A 91 -7.22 -11.87 -4.75
#